data_0f5077c44382a6dbc1d17bdba85d6d66
#
_entry.id   0f5077c44382a6dbc1d17bdba85d6d66
#
_cell.length_a   1.000
_cell.length_b   1.000
_cell.length_c   1.000
_cell.angle_alpha   90.00
_cell.angle_beta   90.00
_cell.angle_gamma   90.00
#
_symmetry.space_group_name_H-M   'P 1'
#
loop_
_entity.id
_entity.type
_entity.pdbx_description
1 polymer ?
#
loop_
_entity_poly.entity_id
_entity_poly.type
_entity_poly.pdbx_seq_one_letter_code
_entity_poly.pdbx_strand_id
1 'polypeptide(L)'
;MNKLKRYGIIFLSCLTLSTTATTVFTANTITAEAHSGRTDAYGGHHDYKNKSGLGSYHYHCNGHPAHLHTNGVCPYAADFQTDNTSAGGNDTTAAETPSITYDLMDSYSRVFDPDYYYNTYPDLQTAIGTDQLALFTHFYNSGMAEGRKGCAGFDVNVYKEKNADLQNEFGNDLTKYYEHYRNTGWTEERTHS
;
A
#
# COMPACT_ATOMS: atom_id res chain seq x y z
N MET A 1 86.11 43.12 27.45
CA MET A 1 85.83 42.07 26.44
C MET A 1 84.66 41.26 26.93
N ASN A 2 83.42 41.61 26.62
CA ASN A 2 82.24 40.76 26.87
C ASN A 2 81.26 40.88 25.71
N LYS A 3 81.07 39.78 25.05
CA LYS A 3 80.18 39.66 23.88
C LYS A 3 78.72 39.48 24.34
N LEU A 4 77.90 40.49 24.13
CA LEU A 4 76.47 40.35 24.28
C LEU A 4 75.90 39.41 23.16
N LYS A 5 75.31 38.30 23.56
CA LYS A 5 74.49 37.47 22.69
C LYS A 5 73.06 38.04 22.65
N ARG A 6 72.66 38.47 21.45
CA ARG A 6 71.31 38.90 21.15
C ARG A 6 70.44 37.58 20.97
N TYR A 7 69.48 37.38 21.81
CA TYR A 7 68.44 36.34 21.59
C TYR A 7 67.31 36.99 20.80
N GLY A 8 67.14 36.53 19.58
CA GLY A 8 65.99 36.86 18.79
C GLY A 8 64.77 36.08 19.27
N ILE A 9 63.74 36.79 19.66
CA ILE A 9 62.47 36.21 20.01
C ILE A 9 61.69 35.95 18.69
N ILE A 10 61.55 34.71 18.32
CA ILE A 10 60.70 34.27 17.20
C ILE A 10 59.29 34.18 17.74
N PHE A 11 58.42 35.12 17.35
CA PHE A 11 56.98 35.00 17.57
C PHE A 11 56.44 33.98 16.56
N LEU A 12 56.14 32.77 17.06
CA LEU A 12 55.43 31.75 16.31
C LEU A 12 53.94 32.09 16.36
N SER A 13 53.47 32.77 15.33
CA SER A 13 52.05 33.03 15.12
C SER A 13 51.35 31.68 14.79
N CYS A 14 50.66 31.14 15.80
CA CYS A 14 49.82 29.94 15.60
C CYS A 14 48.52 30.36 14.92
N LEU A 15 48.50 30.24 13.59
CA LEU A 15 47.31 30.46 12.78
C LEU A 15 46.41 29.21 12.94
N THR A 16 45.42 29.27 13.83
CA THR A 16 44.40 28.24 13.97
C THR A 16 43.44 28.34 12.77
N LEU A 17 43.63 27.44 11.81
CA LEU A 17 42.73 27.26 10.68
C LEU A 17 41.48 26.54 11.18
N SER A 18 40.43 27.29 11.51
CA SER A 18 39.11 26.74 11.80
C SER A 18 38.52 26.18 10.52
N THR A 19 38.63 24.88 10.30
CA THR A 19 37.88 24.18 9.27
C THR A 19 36.43 24.02 9.76
N THR A 20 35.55 24.91 9.33
CA THR A 20 34.12 24.69 9.45
C THR A 20 33.77 23.57 8.45
N ALA A 21 33.55 22.39 9.01
CA ALA A 21 32.98 21.29 8.23
C ALA A 21 31.53 21.65 7.89
N THR A 22 31.31 22.21 6.71
CA THR A 22 29.98 22.31 6.11
C THR A 22 29.52 20.90 5.78
N THR A 23 28.68 20.31 6.63
CA THR A 23 27.93 19.11 6.28
C THR A 23 26.95 19.52 5.17
N VAL A 24 27.30 19.18 3.95
CA VAL A 24 26.38 19.25 2.82
C VAL A 24 25.35 18.14 3.05
N PHE A 25 24.19 18.49 3.58
CA PHE A 25 23.02 17.63 3.48
C PHE A 25 22.67 17.56 2.00
N THR A 26 23.08 16.50 1.33
CA THR A 26 22.49 16.13 0.05
C THR A 26 21.06 15.73 0.37
N ALA A 27 20.12 16.66 0.21
CA ALA A 27 18.71 16.30 0.10
C ALA A 27 18.64 15.32 -1.10
N ASN A 28 18.42 14.05 -0.83
CA ASN A 28 17.99 13.13 -1.86
C ASN A 28 16.64 13.66 -2.31
N THR A 29 16.65 14.46 -3.37
CA THR A 29 15.45 14.76 -4.10
C THR A 29 15.00 13.42 -4.70
N ILE A 30 14.01 12.80 -4.06
CA ILE A 30 13.27 11.72 -4.67
C ILE A 30 12.56 12.38 -5.84
N THR A 31 13.13 12.28 -7.02
CA THR A 31 12.42 12.62 -8.26
C THR A 31 11.31 11.58 -8.35
N ALA A 32 10.09 11.99 -8.03
CA ALA A 32 8.92 11.21 -8.33
C ALA A 32 8.84 11.13 -9.87
N GLU A 33 9.40 10.08 -10.46
CA GLU A 33 9.14 9.77 -11.84
C GLU A 33 7.66 9.42 -11.93
N ALA A 34 6.90 10.30 -12.55
CA ALA A 34 5.53 10.00 -12.93
C ALA A 34 5.62 8.86 -13.97
N HIS A 35 5.50 7.62 -13.51
CA HIS A 35 5.37 6.51 -14.44
C HIS A 35 4.04 6.72 -15.17
N SER A 36 4.04 6.35 -16.45
CA SER A 36 2.88 6.41 -17.33
C SER A 36 1.84 5.36 -16.91
N GLY A 37 1.21 5.57 -15.76
CA GLY A 37 0.08 4.81 -15.26
C GLY A 37 -1.09 5.76 -15.09
N ARG A 38 -2.26 5.39 -15.63
CA ARG A 38 -3.47 6.15 -15.34
C ARG A 38 -3.83 5.90 -13.88
N THR A 39 -3.90 6.96 -13.08
CA THR A 39 -4.42 6.88 -11.71
C THR A 39 -5.92 6.64 -11.74
N ASP A 40 -6.41 5.89 -10.77
CA ASP A 40 -7.83 5.73 -10.52
C ASP A 40 -8.46 7.00 -9.92
N ALA A 41 -9.75 6.95 -9.59
CA ALA A 41 -10.49 8.09 -9.04
C ALA A 41 -9.94 8.58 -7.67
N TYR A 42 -9.11 7.81 -7.01
CA TYR A 42 -8.53 8.09 -5.70
C TYR A 42 -7.04 8.43 -5.76
N GLY A 43 -6.51 8.56 -6.97
CA GLY A 43 -5.11 8.91 -7.18
C GLY A 43 -4.12 7.75 -7.03
N GLY A 44 -4.61 6.51 -6.98
CA GLY A 44 -3.79 5.30 -6.91
C GLY A 44 -3.56 4.66 -8.28
N HIS A 45 -2.50 3.85 -8.41
CA HIS A 45 -2.28 2.99 -9.56
C HIS A 45 -1.32 1.82 -9.28
N HIS A 46 -1.37 0.81 -10.15
CA HIS A 46 -0.43 -0.31 -10.09
C HIS A 46 0.95 0.04 -10.64
N ASP A 47 1.96 -0.37 -9.87
CA ASP A 47 3.38 -0.33 -10.26
C ASP A 47 3.97 -1.75 -10.35
N TYR A 48 3.56 -2.52 -11.36
CA TYR A 48 3.97 -3.91 -11.55
C TYR A 48 5.49 -4.13 -11.59
N LYS A 49 6.25 -3.09 -11.88
CA LYS A 49 7.72 -3.15 -11.94
C LYS A 49 8.35 -2.60 -10.68
N ASN A 50 7.53 -2.21 -9.69
CA ASN A 50 7.96 -1.58 -8.45
C ASN A 50 8.99 -0.44 -8.67
N LYS A 51 8.76 0.39 -9.67
CA LYS A 51 9.65 1.52 -9.99
C LYS A 51 9.67 2.58 -8.90
N SER A 52 8.54 2.73 -8.19
CA SER A 52 8.43 3.63 -7.04
C SER A 52 9.20 3.12 -5.81
N GLY A 53 9.50 1.81 -5.75
CA GLY A 53 10.02 1.15 -4.55
C GLY A 53 8.99 0.96 -3.44
N LEU A 54 7.72 1.28 -3.69
CA LEU A 54 6.63 1.24 -2.70
C LEU A 54 5.75 -0.02 -2.80
N GLY A 55 6.08 -0.94 -3.70
CA GLY A 55 5.31 -2.15 -3.95
C GLY A 55 4.51 -2.08 -5.25
N SER A 56 3.60 -3.05 -5.42
CA SER A 56 2.83 -3.22 -6.66
C SER A 56 1.71 -2.18 -6.85
N TYR A 57 1.37 -1.44 -5.79
CA TYR A 57 0.35 -0.39 -5.83
C TYR A 57 0.74 0.77 -4.92
N HIS A 58 0.51 2.01 -5.34
CA HIS A 58 0.76 3.21 -4.56
C HIS A 58 -0.12 4.37 -5.05
N TYR A 59 -0.11 5.49 -4.32
CA TYR A 59 -0.97 6.64 -4.57
C TYR A 59 -0.16 7.85 -5.03
N HIS A 60 -0.81 8.72 -5.81
CA HIS A 60 -0.36 10.05 -6.22
C HIS A 60 -1.46 11.09 -5.96
N CYS A 61 -2.11 11.01 -4.80
CA CYS A 61 -3.24 11.87 -4.46
C CYS A 61 -2.93 13.34 -4.74
N ASN A 62 -3.78 14.01 -5.50
CA ASN A 62 -3.64 15.43 -5.87
C ASN A 62 -2.27 15.80 -6.50
N GLY A 63 -1.64 14.85 -7.20
CA GLY A 63 -0.33 15.08 -7.83
C GLY A 63 0.87 15.02 -6.88
N HIS A 64 0.69 14.58 -5.64
CA HIS A 64 1.79 14.35 -4.70
C HIS A 64 2.72 13.21 -5.17
N PRO A 65 3.98 13.19 -4.70
CA PRO A 65 4.89 12.08 -4.94
C PRO A 65 4.28 10.73 -4.56
N ALA A 66 4.74 9.65 -5.20
CA ALA A 66 4.30 8.29 -4.88
C ALA A 66 4.37 8.03 -3.38
N HIS A 67 3.27 7.53 -2.79
CA HIS A 67 3.16 7.26 -1.35
C HIS A 67 2.18 6.12 -1.06
N LEU A 68 2.26 5.56 0.14
CA LEU A 68 1.33 4.55 0.63
C LEU A 68 0.31 5.19 1.60
N HIS A 69 -0.91 4.69 1.58
CA HIS A 69 -1.93 5.00 2.59
C HIS A 69 -1.80 4.01 3.76
N THR A 70 -0.94 4.32 4.73
CA THR A 70 -0.77 3.47 5.91
C THR A 70 -2.03 3.53 6.78
N ASN A 71 -2.66 2.40 7.03
CA ASN A 71 -3.96 2.29 7.73
C ASN A 71 -5.09 3.10 7.06
N GLY A 72 -5.07 3.19 5.73
CA GLY A 72 -6.09 3.93 4.97
C GLY A 72 -5.97 5.46 5.07
N VAL A 73 -4.88 5.99 5.63
CA VAL A 73 -4.69 7.43 5.81
C VAL A 73 -3.68 7.96 4.81
N CYS A 74 -4.10 8.92 3.99
CA CYS A 74 -3.20 9.64 3.10
C CYS A 74 -2.25 10.53 3.93
N PRO A 75 -0.91 10.41 3.78
CA PRO A 75 0.03 11.27 4.50
C PRO A 75 -0.10 12.76 4.13
N TYR A 76 -0.74 13.05 3.00
CA TYR A 76 -1.01 14.41 2.52
C TYR A 76 -2.47 14.83 2.77
N ALA A 77 -3.23 14.13 3.62
CA ALA A 77 -4.64 14.43 3.88
C ALA A 77 -4.88 15.86 4.42
N ALA A 78 -3.89 16.44 5.09
CA ALA A 78 -3.96 17.82 5.57
C ALA A 78 -4.00 18.86 4.44
N ASP A 79 -3.46 18.53 3.27
CA ASP A 79 -3.40 19.45 2.13
C ASP A 79 -4.75 19.51 1.36
N PHE A 80 -5.70 18.62 1.71
CA PHE A 80 -7.04 18.57 1.09
C PHE A 80 -8.09 19.39 1.88
N GLN A 81 -7.73 20.04 2.98
CA GLN A 81 -8.70 20.74 3.85
C GLN A 81 -9.04 22.18 3.42
N THR A 82 -8.74 22.58 2.19
CA THR A 82 -9.27 23.83 1.63
C THR A 82 -10.33 23.53 0.58
N ASP A 83 -11.59 23.71 0.96
CA ASP A 83 -12.83 23.64 0.20
C ASP A 83 -13.52 22.26 0.09
N ASN A 84 -14.17 21.85 1.19
CA ASN A 84 -15.55 21.38 1.06
C ASN A 84 -16.28 21.40 2.41
N THR A 85 -16.95 22.50 2.71
CA THR A 85 -18.12 22.53 3.58
C THR A 85 -19.27 21.87 2.84
N SER A 86 -19.59 20.63 3.19
CA SER A 86 -20.93 20.10 3.06
C SER A 86 -21.18 19.11 4.16
N ALA A 87 -21.89 19.62 5.12
CA ALA A 87 -22.48 18.93 6.24
C ALA A 87 -23.45 17.82 5.78
N GLY A 88 -23.57 16.81 6.61
CA GLY A 88 -24.63 15.84 6.51
C GLY A 88 -24.42 14.71 7.48
N GLY A 89 -24.50 14.99 8.79
CA GLY A 89 -24.71 13.95 9.77
C GLY A 89 -26.05 13.27 9.52
N ASN A 90 -26.08 11.96 9.60
CA ASN A 90 -27.22 11.26 10.17
C ASN A 90 -26.75 9.93 10.73
N ASP A 91 -26.79 9.90 12.04
CA ASP A 91 -26.72 8.70 12.87
C ASP A 91 -27.96 7.83 12.58
N THR A 92 -27.75 6.67 12.00
CA THR A 92 -28.74 5.59 12.04
C THR A 92 -27.98 4.27 11.98
N THR A 93 -27.94 3.60 13.12
CA THR A 93 -27.47 2.22 13.30
C THR A 93 -28.31 1.24 12.46
N ALA A 94 -27.89 1.05 11.22
CA ALA A 94 -28.14 -0.14 10.43
C ALA A 94 -26.79 -0.80 10.23
N ALA A 95 -26.72 -2.11 10.25
CA ALA A 95 -25.48 -2.85 9.94
C ALA A 95 -25.01 -2.39 8.56
N GLU A 96 -24.07 -1.46 8.53
CA GLU A 96 -23.58 -0.87 7.30
C GLU A 96 -22.79 -1.94 6.54
N THR A 97 -23.31 -2.33 5.39
CA THR A 97 -22.49 -3.02 4.37
C THR A 97 -21.28 -2.12 4.13
N PRO A 98 -20.06 -2.60 4.33
CA PRO A 98 -18.89 -1.74 4.16
C PRO A 98 -18.88 -1.16 2.76
N SER A 99 -18.65 0.15 2.66
CA SER A 99 -18.45 0.79 1.37
C SER A 99 -17.29 0.13 0.64
N ILE A 100 -17.49 -0.29 -0.60
CA ILE A 100 -16.45 -0.86 -1.43
C ILE A 100 -15.49 0.25 -1.82
N THR A 101 -14.28 0.17 -1.32
CA THR A 101 -13.20 1.15 -1.53
C THR A 101 -11.92 0.44 -1.92
N TYR A 102 -10.94 1.19 -2.43
CA TYR A 102 -9.60 0.64 -2.68
C TYR A 102 -8.91 0.18 -1.40
N ASP A 103 -9.11 0.87 -0.28
CA ASP A 103 -8.55 0.45 1.01
C ASP A 103 -9.14 -0.90 1.46
N LEU A 104 -10.43 -1.10 1.21
CA LEU A 104 -11.06 -2.40 1.46
C LEU A 104 -10.46 -3.47 0.52
N MET A 105 -10.32 -3.16 -0.77
CA MET A 105 -9.71 -4.07 -1.75
C MET A 105 -8.28 -4.45 -1.34
N ASP A 106 -7.47 -3.48 -0.94
CA ASP A 106 -6.09 -3.69 -0.47
C ASP A 106 -6.04 -4.63 0.74
N SER A 107 -7.01 -4.51 1.65
CA SER A 107 -7.12 -5.42 2.79
C SER A 107 -7.38 -6.88 2.38
N TYR A 108 -7.82 -7.12 1.14
CA TYR A 108 -8.06 -8.44 0.54
C TYR A 108 -6.90 -8.93 -0.34
N SER A 109 -5.78 -8.22 -0.43
CA SER A 109 -4.65 -8.55 -1.32
C SER A 109 -4.08 -9.97 -1.16
N ARG A 110 -4.34 -10.64 -0.04
CA ARG A 110 -3.97 -12.04 0.19
C ARG A 110 -4.85 -13.05 -0.55
N VAL A 111 -6.07 -12.66 -0.87
CA VAL A 111 -7.09 -13.53 -1.47
C VAL A 111 -7.62 -12.98 -2.79
N PHE A 112 -7.24 -11.76 -3.15
CA PHE A 112 -7.70 -11.08 -4.35
C PHE A 112 -6.58 -10.31 -5.05
N ASP A 113 -6.47 -10.50 -6.35
CA ASP A 113 -5.64 -9.77 -7.30
C ASP A 113 -6.51 -9.45 -8.51
N PRO A 114 -6.75 -8.17 -8.82
CA PRO A 114 -7.69 -7.79 -9.88
C PRO A 114 -7.26 -8.26 -11.27
N ASP A 115 -5.96 -8.32 -11.56
CA ASP A 115 -5.47 -8.78 -12.86
C ASP A 115 -5.59 -10.29 -13.00
N TYR A 116 -5.26 -11.02 -11.93
CA TYR A 116 -5.48 -12.46 -11.91
C TYR A 116 -6.97 -12.77 -12.11
N TYR A 117 -7.84 -12.06 -11.40
CA TYR A 117 -9.28 -12.26 -11.47
C TYR A 117 -9.85 -11.95 -12.85
N TYR A 118 -9.45 -10.81 -13.43
CA TYR A 118 -9.80 -10.45 -14.81
C TYR A 118 -9.35 -11.50 -15.81
N ASN A 119 -8.09 -11.93 -15.74
CA ASN A 119 -7.52 -12.88 -16.70
C ASN A 119 -8.08 -14.30 -16.54
N THR A 120 -8.56 -14.66 -15.35
CA THR A 120 -9.08 -15.98 -15.04
C THR A 120 -10.54 -16.15 -15.49
N TYR A 121 -11.33 -15.06 -15.47
CA TYR A 121 -12.78 -15.14 -15.72
C TYR A 121 -13.22 -14.36 -16.97
N PRO A 122 -13.35 -15.02 -18.15
CA PRO A 122 -13.74 -14.35 -19.40
C PRO A 122 -15.12 -13.69 -19.37
N ASP A 123 -16.03 -14.18 -18.52
CA ASP A 123 -17.34 -13.59 -18.29
C ASP A 123 -17.21 -12.17 -17.72
N LEU A 124 -16.26 -11.97 -16.82
CA LEU A 124 -16.01 -10.66 -16.21
C LEU A 124 -15.28 -9.70 -17.16
N GLN A 125 -14.47 -10.23 -18.06
CA GLN A 125 -13.82 -9.41 -19.10
C GLN A 125 -14.85 -8.67 -19.95
N THR A 126 -15.94 -9.37 -20.27
CA THR A 126 -17.03 -8.80 -21.07
C THR A 126 -17.95 -7.90 -20.24
N ALA A 127 -18.27 -8.31 -19.01
CA ALA A 127 -19.26 -7.63 -18.18
C ALA A 127 -18.70 -6.40 -17.45
N ILE A 128 -17.43 -6.44 -17.02
CA ILE A 128 -16.82 -5.43 -16.16
C ILE A 128 -15.63 -4.75 -16.85
N GLY A 129 -14.85 -5.49 -17.63
CA GLY A 129 -13.61 -5.01 -18.21
C GLY A 129 -12.49 -4.95 -17.18
N THR A 130 -11.59 -3.95 -17.32
CA THR A 130 -10.39 -3.81 -16.51
C THR A 130 -10.55 -2.90 -15.29
N ASP A 131 -11.77 -2.53 -14.93
CA ASP A 131 -12.03 -1.71 -13.73
C ASP A 131 -11.82 -2.57 -12.48
N GLN A 132 -10.73 -2.29 -11.78
CA GLN A 132 -10.28 -3.09 -10.64
C GLN A 132 -11.24 -3.03 -9.46
N LEU A 133 -11.82 -1.85 -9.19
CA LEU A 133 -12.78 -1.71 -8.10
C LEU A 133 -14.09 -2.41 -8.42
N ALA A 134 -14.53 -2.38 -9.67
CA ALA A 134 -15.70 -3.12 -10.11
C ALA A 134 -15.45 -4.64 -10.09
N LEU A 135 -14.26 -5.12 -10.46
CA LEU A 135 -13.85 -6.51 -10.31
C LEU A 135 -13.82 -6.94 -8.84
N PHE A 136 -13.28 -6.10 -7.95
CA PHE A 136 -13.31 -6.35 -6.52
C PHE A 136 -14.73 -6.33 -5.97
N THR A 137 -15.57 -5.40 -6.41
CA THR A 137 -16.99 -5.33 -6.03
C THR A 137 -17.71 -6.63 -6.38
N HIS A 138 -17.46 -7.17 -7.57
CA HIS A 138 -18.00 -8.48 -7.96
C HIS A 138 -17.46 -9.60 -7.07
N PHE A 139 -16.14 -9.65 -6.85
CA PHE A 139 -15.51 -10.65 -5.99
C PHE A 139 -16.10 -10.62 -4.58
N TYR A 140 -16.19 -9.43 -3.98
CA TYR A 140 -16.67 -9.23 -2.62
C TYR A 140 -18.15 -9.62 -2.46
N ASN A 141 -19.01 -9.16 -3.37
CA ASN A 141 -20.46 -9.36 -3.28
C ASN A 141 -20.94 -10.75 -3.75
N SER A 142 -20.21 -11.40 -4.66
CA SER A 142 -20.63 -12.62 -5.32
C SER A 142 -19.51 -13.65 -5.42
N GLY A 143 -18.33 -13.26 -5.88
CA GLY A 143 -17.24 -14.17 -6.22
C GLY A 143 -16.77 -15.04 -5.05
N MET A 144 -16.70 -14.49 -3.84
CA MET A 144 -16.35 -15.27 -2.64
C MET A 144 -17.41 -16.34 -2.36
N ALA A 145 -18.68 -16.01 -2.42
CA ALA A 145 -19.77 -16.97 -2.20
C ALA A 145 -19.83 -18.03 -3.33
N GLU A 146 -19.47 -17.67 -4.55
CA GLU A 146 -19.34 -18.57 -5.69
C GLU A 146 -18.08 -19.46 -5.62
N GLY A 147 -17.16 -19.17 -4.71
CA GLY A 147 -15.88 -19.88 -4.58
C GLY A 147 -14.91 -19.59 -5.72
N ARG A 148 -14.99 -18.40 -6.33
CA ARG A 148 -14.10 -17.99 -7.41
C ARG A 148 -12.71 -17.69 -6.87
N LYS A 149 -11.68 -18.31 -7.45
CA LYS A 149 -10.29 -18.04 -7.09
C LYS A 149 -9.93 -16.58 -7.40
N GLY A 150 -9.69 -15.79 -6.35
CA GLY A 150 -9.43 -14.36 -6.50
C GLY A 150 -7.97 -14.02 -6.81
N CYS A 151 -7.01 -14.91 -6.48
CA CYS A 151 -5.59 -14.74 -6.76
C CYS A 151 -4.89 -16.09 -6.98
N ALA A 152 -3.66 -16.05 -7.48
CA ALA A 152 -2.87 -17.27 -7.72
C ALA A 152 -2.54 -18.05 -6.45
N GLY A 153 -2.30 -17.33 -5.34
CA GLY A 153 -1.78 -17.89 -4.09
C GLY A 153 -2.82 -18.51 -3.16
N PHE A 154 -4.13 -18.38 -3.43
CA PHE A 154 -5.17 -18.89 -2.56
C PHE A 154 -6.32 -19.52 -3.35
N ASP A 155 -6.73 -20.72 -2.93
CA ASP A 155 -7.90 -21.43 -3.45
C ASP A 155 -8.81 -21.85 -2.30
N VAL A 156 -9.99 -21.24 -2.22
CA VAL A 156 -10.94 -21.48 -1.13
C VAL A 156 -11.41 -22.93 -1.05
N ASN A 157 -11.51 -23.62 -2.17
CA ASN A 157 -11.98 -25.00 -2.20
C ASN A 157 -10.91 -25.93 -1.63
N VAL A 158 -9.63 -25.71 -2.00
CA VAL A 158 -8.49 -26.42 -1.40
C VAL A 158 -8.39 -26.09 0.08
N TYR A 159 -8.50 -24.82 0.44
CA TYR A 159 -8.44 -24.38 1.83
C TYR A 159 -9.51 -25.03 2.69
N LYS A 160 -10.76 -25.06 2.20
CA LYS A 160 -11.87 -25.76 2.86
C LYS A 160 -11.60 -27.27 2.96
N GLU A 161 -11.19 -27.92 1.87
CA GLU A 161 -10.98 -29.38 1.85
C GLU A 161 -9.90 -29.83 2.84
N LYS A 162 -8.81 -29.07 2.94
CA LYS A 162 -7.62 -29.43 3.74
C LYS A 162 -7.70 -29.03 5.21
N ASN A 163 -8.70 -28.25 5.62
CA ASN A 163 -8.81 -27.73 6.99
C ASN A 163 -10.15 -28.19 7.62
N ALA A 164 -10.17 -29.44 8.10
CA ALA A 164 -11.39 -30.07 8.64
C ALA A 164 -11.98 -29.36 9.87
N ASP A 165 -11.16 -28.71 10.68
CA ASP A 165 -11.58 -27.87 11.81
C ASP A 165 -12.45 -26.72 11.34
N LEU A 166 -12.05 -26.04 10.27
CA LEU A 166 -12.82 -24.92 9.68
C LEU A 166 -14.12 -25.41 9.03
N GLN A 167 -14.17 -26.67 8.54
CA GLN A 167 -15.40 -27.23 7.99
C GLN A 167 -16.47 -27.37 9.09
N ASN A 168 -16.08 -27.72 10.30
CA ASN A 168 -16.99 -27.82 11.44
C ASN A 168 -17.53 -26.44 11.86
N GLU A 169 -16.73 -25.39 11.70
CA GLU A 169 -17.07 -24.03 12.13
C GLU A 169 -17.86 -23.26 11.05
N PHE A 170 -17.40 -23.31 9.78
CA PHE A 170 -17.95 -22.49 8.70
C PHE A 170 -18.89 -23.23 7.77
N GLY A 171 -18.88 -24.56 7.80
CA GLY A 171 -19.75 -25.39 6.94
C GLY A 171 -19.53 -25.12 5.45
N ASN A 172 -20.58 -24.66 4.77
CA ASN A 172 -20.56 -24.35 3.34
C ASN A 172 -20.44 -22.85 3.03
N ASP A 173 -20.27 -22.01 4.04
CA ASP A 173 -20.12 -20.58 3.84
C ASP A 173 -18.69 -20.25 3.40
N LEU A 174 -18.49 -20.20 2.08
CA LEU A 174 -17.17 -19.99 1.50
C LEU A 174 -16.60 -18.60 1.85
N THR A 175 -17.43 -17.60 2.05
CA THR A 175 -17.00 -16.25 2.42
C THR A 175 -16.19 -16.27 3.72
N LYS A 176 -16.60 -17.07 4.72
CA LYS A 176 -15.90 -17.21 5.98
C LYS A 176 -14.49 -17.78 5.84
N TYR A 177 -14.26 -18.67 4.87
CA TYR A 177 -12.92 -19.22 4.62
C TYR A 177 -12.00 -18.16 4.02
N TYR A 178 -12.47 -17.28 3.12
CA TYR A 178 -11.70 -16.15 2.63
C TYR A 178 -11.36 -15.19 3.75
N GLU A 179 -12.34 -14.85 4.60
CA GLU A 179 -12.16 -13.96 5.75
C GLU A 179 -11.17 -14.54 6.76
N HIS A 180 -11.28 -15.83 7.07
CA HIS A 180 -10.36 -16.51 7.98
C HIS A 180 -8.94 -16.49 7.43
N TYR A 181 -8.74 -16.89 6.16
CA TYR A 181 -7.41 -16.88 5.56
C TYR A 181 -6.82 -15.46 5.53
N ARG A 182 -7.60 -14.48 5.10
CA ARG A 182 -7.19 -13.08 5.07
C ARG A 182 -6.73 -12.56 6.44
N ASN A 183 -7.47 -12.88 7.49
CA ASN A 183 -7.25 -12.32 8.83
C ASN A 183 -6.16 -13.07 9.62
N THR A 184 -6.17 -14.38 9.61
CA THR A 184 -5.34 -15.23 10.50
C THR A 184 -4.71 -16.42 9.79
N GLY A 185 -5.46 -17.12 8.93
CA GLY A 185 -5.05 -18.40 8.36
C GLY A 185 -3.76 -18.36 7.57
N TRP A 186 -3.40 -17.22 6.99
CA TRP A 186 -2.13 -17.05 6.28
C TRP A 186 -0.89 -17.14 7.19
N THR A 187 -1.06 -16.94 8.51
CA THR A 187 0.03 -17.09 9.50
C THR A 187 0.09 -18.48 10.10
N GLU A 188 -0.89 -19.33 9.82
CA GLU A 188 -1.06 -20.64 10.47
C GLU A 188 -0.44 -21.81 9.66
N GLU A 189 0.32 -21.48 8.60
CA GLU A 189 0.96 -22.48 7.71
C GLU A 189 -0.01 -23.55 7.17
N ARG A 190 -1.30 -23.20 7.04
CA ARG A 190 -2.34 -24.10 6.54
C ARG A 190 -2.22 -24.32 5.03
N THR A 191 -2.58 -25.50 4.56
CA THR A 191 -2.68 -25.76 3.12
C THR A 191 -3.78 -24.92 2.50
N HIS A 192 -3.46 -24.13 1.48
CA HIS A 192 -4.36 -23.12 0.90
C HIS A 192 -4.32 -23.01 -0.64
N SER A 193 -3.46 -23.80 -1.34
CA SER A 193 -3.31 -23.79 -2.80
C SER A 193 -2.76 -25.11 -3.31
#